data_bf7e598101b39a96754e1ddd8c822826
#
_entry.id   bf7e598101b39a96754e1ddd8c822826
#
_cell.length_a   1.000
_cell.length_b   1.000
_cell.length_c   1.000
_cell.angle_alpha   90.00
_cell.angle_beta   90.00
_cell.angle_gamma   90.00
#
_symmetry.space_group_name_H-M   'P 1'
#
loop_
_entity.id
_entity.type
_entity.pdbx_description
1 polymer ?
#
loop_
_entity_poly.entity_id
_entity_poly.type
_entity_poly.pdbx_seq_one_letter_code
_entity_poly.pdbx_strand_id
1 'polypeptide(L)' 'MSKLSFKTFCIEYYSHYIKKNSDEVYRLFEKEGVLELLDKDYEDLHGMSMEYMVQFIDTYLNGGTI' A
#
# COMPACT_ATOMS: atom_id res chain seq x y z
N MET A 1 14.41 -7.21 2.28
CA MET A 1 13.08 -6.90 2.83
C MET A 1 12.10 -7.99 2.45
N SER A 2 11.31 -8.47 3.41
CA SER A 2 10.31 -9.50 3.11
C SER A 2 9.02 -8.86 2.60
N LYS A 3 8.17 -9.68 1.97
CA LYS A 3 6.87 -9.21 1.52
C LYS A 3 6.04 -8.70 2.70
N LEU A 4 6.12 -9.36 3.83
CA LEU A 4 5.39 -8.92 5.03
C LEU A 4 5.89 -7.56 5.51
N SER A 5 7.18 -7.36 5.58
CA SER A 5 7.77 -6.07 5.96
C SER A 5 7.37 -4.97 4.99
N PHE A 6 7.40 -5.28 3.70
CA PHE A 6 7.02 -4.32 2.68
C PHE A 6 5.56 -3.89 2.85
N LYS A 7 4.65 -4.84 3.04
CA LYS A 7 3.25 -4.52 3.25
C LYS A 7 3.04 -3.70 4.51
N THR A 8 3.76 -4.04 5.57
CA THR A 8 3.67 -3.28 6.83
C THR A 8 4.12 -1.85 6.63
N PHE A 9 5.23 -1.63 5.94
CA PHE A 9 5.69 -0.27 5.66
C PHE A 9 4.67 0.51 4.83
N CYS A 10 4.08 -0.12 3.84
CA CYS A 10 3.06 0.55 3.02
C CYS A 10 1.84 0.96 3.86
N ILE A 11 1.40 0.08 4.75
CA ILE A 11 0.28 0.38 5.64
C ILE A 11 0.62 1.57 6.53
N GLU A 12 1.82 1.56 7.15
CA GLU A 12 2.21 2.62 8.05
C GLU A 12 2.34 3.97 7.33
N TYR A 13 3.00 3.98 6.19
CA TYR A 13 3.16 5.23 5.44
C TYR A 13 1.83 5.74 4.91
N TYR A 14 0.99 4.87 4.41
CA TYR A 14 -0.30 5.30 3.90
C TYR A 14 -1.19 5.81 5.04
N SER A 15 -1.13 5.18 6.21
CA SER A 15 -1.91 5.62 7.37
C SER A 15 -1.52 7.03 7.80
N HIS A 16 -0.23 7.34 7.77
CA HIS A 16 0.24 8.70 8.05
C HIS A 16 -0.25 9.68 6.97
N TYR A 17 -0.22 9.26 5.73
CA TYR A 17 -0.61 10.10 4.62
C TYR A 17 -2.07 10.52 4.71
N ILE A 18 -2.96 9.58 5.02
CA ILE A 18 -4.40 9.89 5.09
C ILE A 18 -4.88 10.20 6.50
N LYS A 19 -3.95 10.19 7.48
CA LYS A 19 -4.23 10.51 8.89
C LYS A 19 -5.28 9.60 9.50
N LYS A 20 -5.15 8.32 9.24
CA LYS A 20 -5.97 7.27 9.82
C LYS A 20 -5.08 6.30 10.57
N ASN A 21 -5.66 5.47 11.44
CA ASN A 21 -4.83 4.50 12.14
C ASN A 21 -4.53 3.28 11.26
N SER A 22 -3.50 2.54 11.63
CA SER A 22 -3.03 1.41 10.84
C SER A 22 -4.08 0.30 10.71
N ASP A 23 -4.89 0.09 11.73
CA ASP A 23 -5.93 -0.94 11.69
C ASP A 23 -6.97 -0.65 10.62
N GLU A 24 -7.36 0.62 10.51
CA GLU A 24 -8.31 1.04 9.48
C GLU A 24 -7.72 0.86 8.09
N VAL A 25 -6.46 1.23 7.94
CA VAL A 25 -5.76 1.10 6.65
C VAL A 25 -5.60 -0.37 6.28
N TYR A 26 -5.24 -1.22 7.25
CA TYR A 26 -5.12 -2.64 7.01
C TYR A 26 -6.43 -3.22 6.47
N ARG A 27 -7.56 -2.89 7.11
CA ARG A 27 -8.87 -3.38 6.67
C ARG A 27 -9.22 -2.87 5.28
N LEU A 28 -8.91 -1.61 5.01
CA LEU A 28 -9.14 -1.02 3.69
C LEU A 28 -8.33 -1.76 2.62
N PHE A 29 -7.05 -1.99 2.90
CA PHE A 29 -6.17 -2.68 1.96
C PHE A 29 -6.65 -4.11 1.70
N GLU A 30 -7.10 -4.79 2.74
CA GLU A 30 -7.63 -6.15 2.61
C GLU A 30 -8.89 -6.14 1.75
N LYS A 31 -9.81 -5.25 2.06
CA LYS A 31 -11.08 -5.15 1.36
C LYS A 31 -10.92 -4.81 -0.12
N GLU A 32 -10.01 -3.89 -0.42
CA GLU A 32 -9.83 -3.39 -1.78
C GLU A 32 -8.78 -4.15 -2.58
N GLY A 33 -8.23 -5.21 -2.02
CA GLY A 33 -7.26 -6.04 -2.73
C GLY A 33 -5.86 -5.46 -2.81
N VAL A 34 -5.56 -4.45 -2.03
CA VAL A 34 -4.24 -3.83 -2.05
C VAL A 34 -3.17 -4.79 -1.52
N LEU A 35 -3.48 -5.57 -0.49
CA LEU A 35 -2.51 -6.52 0.06
C LEU A 35 -2.10 -7.55 -0.99
N GLU A 36 -3.06 -8.04 -1.76
CA GLU A 36 -2.77 -8.98 -2.84
C GLU A 36 -1.95 -8.32 -3.95
N LEU A 37 -2.27 -7.08 -4.27
CA LEU A 37 -1.53 -6.32 -5.27
C LEU A 37 -0.08 -6.14 -4.85
N LEU A 38 0.17 -5.81 -3.59
CA LEU A 38 1.51 -5.63 -3.07
C LEU A 38 2.31 -6.92 -3.08
N ASP A 39 1.65 -8.05 -2.82
CA ASP A 39 2.30 -9.37 -2.93
C ASP A 39 2.64 -9.70 -4.37
N LYS A 40 1.68 -9.51 -5.26
CA LYS A 40 1.82 -9.90 -6.66
C LYS A 40 2.91 -9.11 -7.36
N ASP A 41 2.95 -7.80 -7.11
CA ASP A 41 3.89 -6.91 -7.78
C ASP A 41 5.08 -6.55 -6.89
N TYR A 42 5.35 -7.35 -5.87
CA TYR A 42 6.42 -7.08 -4.91
C TYR A 42 7.77 -6.82 -5.58
N GLU A 43 8.14 -7.64 -6.56
CA GLU A 43 9.44 -7.50 -7.22
C GLU A 43 9.60 -6.15 -7.90
N ASP A 44 8.52 -5.64 -8.46
CA ASP A 44 8.57 -4.34 -9.14
C ASP A 44 8.44 -3.18 -8.16
N LEU A 45 7.70 -3.36 -7.08
CA LEU A 45 7.32 -2.26 -6.21
C LEU A 45 8.25 -2.06 -5.01
N HIS A 46 8.88 -3.12 -4.52
CA HIS A 46 9.63 -3.02 -3.26
C HIS A 46 10.87 -2.12 -3.35
N GLY A 47 11.32 -1.81 -4.54
CA GLY A 47 12.43 -0.89 -4.74
C GLY A 47 12.03 0.57 -4.88
N MET A 48 10.73 0.84 -4.88
CA MET A 48 10.24 2.21 -5.02
C MET A 48 10.24 2.94 -3.69
N SER A 49 10.28 4.27 -3.74
CA SER A 49 10.19 5.07 -2.51
C SER A 49 8.81 4.94 -1.90
N MET A 50 8.71 5.21 -0.62
CA MET A 50 7.40 5.19 0.04
C MET A 50 6.51 6.32 -0.47
N GLU A 51 7.07 7.43 -0.89
CA GLU A 51 6.30 8.50 -1.52
C GLU A 51 5.63 8.01 -2.80
N TYR A 52 6.37 7.27 -3.62
CA TYR A 52 5.81 6.67 -4.81
C TYR A 52 4.71 5.67 -4.45
N MET A 53 4.98 4.82 -3.45
CA MET A 53 4.03 3.79 -3.05
C MET A 53 2.72 4.38 -2.53
N VAL A 54 2.81 5.45 -1.76
CA VAL A 54 1.60 6.12 -1.26
C VAL A 54 0.76 6.64 -2.42
N GLN A 55 1.38 7.26 -3.40
CA GLN A 55 0.65 7.77 -4.56
C GLN A 55 0.09 6.65 -5.42
N PHE A 56 0.86 5.58 -5.59
CA PHE A 56 0.43 4.41 -6.33
C PHE A 56 -0.82 3.79 -5.71
N ILE A 57 -0.78 3.60 -4.39
CA ILE A 57 -1.91 3.02 -3.65
C ILE A 57 -3.11 3.96 -3.71
N ASP A 58 -2.88 5.25 -3.54
CA ASP A 58 -3.96 6.23 -3.56
C ASP A 58 -4.67 6.24 -4.92
N THR A 59 -3.91 6.20 -5.99
CA THR A 59 -4.45 6.13 -7.34
C THR A 59 -5.26 4.85 -7.53
N TYR A 60 -4.73 3.72 -7.07
CA TYR A 60 -5.42 2.44 -7.17
C TYR A 60 -6.75 2.47 -6.41
N LEU A 61 -6.75 3.00 -5.19
CA LEU A 61 -7.95 3.04 -4.35
C LEU A 61 -9.02 3.99 -4.90
N ASN A 62 -8.62 4.99 -5.65
CA ASN A 62 -9.55 5.94 -6.23
C ASN A 62 -10.06 5.49 -7.60
N GLY A 63 -9.97 4.22 -7.87
CA GLY A 63 -10.47 3.64 -9.11
C GLY A 63 -9.60 3.94 -10.30
N GLY A 64 -8.36 4.36 -10.02
CA GLY A 64 -7.48 4.78 -11.08
C GLY A 64 -6.90 3.64 -11.85
N THR A 65 -7.18 3.63 -13.12
CA THR A 65 -6.29 3.03 -14.06
C THR A 65 -5.33 4.13 -14.47
N ILE A 66 -4.12 3.82 -14.30
CA ILE A 66 -3.10 4.74 -14.74
C ILE A 66 -2.97 4.67 -16.25
#